data_0a9bcb9a4d53e914c469c126d3138cc8
#
_entry.id   0a9bcb9a4d53e914c469c126d3138cc8
#
_cell.length_a   1.000
_cell.length_b   1.000
_cell.length_c   1.000
_cell.angle_alpha   90.00
_cell.angle_beta   90.00
_cell.angle_gamma   90.00
#
_symmetry.space_group_name_H-M   'P 1'
#
loop_
_entity.id
_entity.type
_entity.pdbx_description
1 polymer ?
#
loop_
_entity_poly.entity_id
_entity_poly.type
_entity_poly.pdbx_seq_one_letter_code
_entity_poly.pdbx_strand_id
1 'polypeptide(L)'
;MVFKKTLEDNSLADKINNAKDGENVEDTLSKDGIVSKAALNALKGRDVSLVLSIADQNAKWIINGTSVNDVSDDVNLSVTRSSVDTGNISYDKISKLLSKRQAEQIAFGNSDKFNFTGKLEVSTSGLGGQDKAVLIQKSDSDNMEYTNSAKINDASTAFTIDNGHDGVIIYGINGDTNADSKIDIRDAMECLRHVSGREDIDVVKQGFADVNFDDKVNIQDLIKEIHVVSGREDTF
;
A
#
# COMPACT_ATOMS: atom_id res chain seq x y z
N MET A 1 -10.50 34.17 -9.98
CA MET A 1 -10.03 33.02 -9.19
C MET A 1 -9.44 31.88 -10.03
N VAL A 2 -9.66 31.84 -11.33
CA VAL A 2 -9.19 30.79 -12.26
C VAL A 2 -7.69 30.93 -12.62
N PHE A 3 -7.14 32.14 -12.59
CA PHE A 3 -5.75 32.40 -12.99
C PHE A 3 -4.65 31.85 -12.02
N LYS A 4 -4.98 31.69 -10.74
CA LYS A 4 -3.96 31.24 -9.76
C LYS A 4 -3.71 29.73 -9.82
N LYS A 5 -4.74 28.95 -10.12
CA LYS A 5 -4.65 27.49 -10.26
C LYS A 5 -3.81 27.08 -11.48
N THR A 6 -3.99 27.79 -12.59
CA THR A 6 -3.27 27.50 -13.86
C THR A 6 -1.76 27.78 -13.77
N LEU A 7 -1.34 28.75 -12.94
CA LEU A 7 0.09 29.09 -12.76
C LEU A 7 0.84 28.07 -11.87
N GLU A 8 0.18 27.52 -10.86
CA GLU A 8 0.78 26.48 -9.98
C GLU A 8 0.91 25.14 -10.71
N ASP A 9 -0.06 24.78 -11.54
CA ASP A 9 -0.05 23.55 -12.34
C ASP A 9 1.06 23.55 -13.40
N ASN A 10 1.29 24.68 -14.06
CA ASN A 10 2.39 24.82 -15.02
C ASN A 10 3.76 24.73 -14.33
N SER A 11 3.88 25.21 -13.09
CA SER A 11 5.15 25.18 -12.36
C SER A 11 5.64 23.76 -12.06
N LEU A 12 4.74 22.81 -11.74
CA LEU A 12 5.12 21.42 -11.49
C LEU A 12 5.54 20.71 -12.79
N ALA A 13 4.78 20.87 -13.86
CA ALA A 13 5.14 20.33 -15.17
C ALA A 13 6.50 20.88 -15.65
N ASP A 14 6.77 22.18 -15.44
CA ASP A 14 8.05 22.81 -15.79
C ASP A 14 9.21 22.26 -14.95
N LYS A 15 9.01 22.05 -13.64
CA LYS A 15 10.01 21.37 -12.76
C LYS A 15 10.35 19.98 -13.30
N ILE A 16 9.31 19.18 -13.64
CA ILE A 16 9.48 17.84 -14.19
C ILE A 16 10.23 17.90 -15.53
N ASN A 17 9.85 18.80 -16.45
CA ASN A 17 10.49 18.91 -17.76
C ASN A 17 11.97 19.31 -17.67
N ASN A 18 12.36 20.06 -16.66
CA ASN A 18 13.74 20.50 -16.42
C ASN A 18 14.58 19.47 -15.65
N ALA A 19 13.96 18.45 -15.00
CA ALA A 19 14.67 17.40 -14.31
C ALA A 19 15.41 16.47 -15.28
N LYS A 20 16.49 15.88 -14.84
CA LYS A 20 17.26 14.86 -15.59
C LYS A 20 16.82 13.47 -15.17
N ASP A 21 17.07 12.50 -16.04
CA ASP A 21 16.83 11.10 -15.71
C ASP A 21 17.59 10.68 -14.43
N GLY A 22 16.94 9.92 -13.56
CA GLY A 22 17.42 9.53 -12.25
C GLY A 22 17.15 10.58 -11.15
N GLU A 23 16.61 11.76 -11.46
CA GLU A 23 16.30 12.79 -10.45
C GLU A 23 14.91 12.66 -9.85
N ASN A 24 14.76 13.13 -8.62
CA ASN A 24 13.49 13.30 -7.95
C ASN A 24 13.03 14.76 -8.06
N VAL A 25 11.77 14.95 -8.43
CA VAL A 25 11.07 16.23 -8.34
C VAL A 25 10.18 16.20 -7.10
N GLU A 26 10.55 16.97 -6.09
CA GLU A 26 9.82 17.02 -4.83
C GLU A 26 8.85 18.19 -4.82
N ASP A 27 7.63 17.92 -4.33
CA ASP A 27 6.61 18.95 -4.09
C ASP A 27 5.67 18.51 -2.95
N THR A 28 4.78 19.40 -2.57
CA THR A 28 3.71 19.08 -1.59
C THR A 28 2.38 19.05 -2.32
N LEU A 29 1.62 17.98 -2.10
CA LEU A 29 0.29 17.85 -2.67
C LEU A 29 -0.61 18.97 -2.14
N SER A 30 -1.27 19.66 -3.06
CA SER A 30 -2.23 20.72 -2.73
C SER A 30 -3.38 20.17 -1.89
N LYS A 31 -4.08 21.04 -1.14
CA LYS A 31 -5.20 20.64 -0.25
C LYS A 31 -6.36 19.98 -0.99
N ASP A 32 -6.57 20.26 -2.25
CA ASP A 32 -7.58 19.63 -3.10
C ASP A 32 -7.11 18.28 -3.67
N GLY A 33 -5.84 17.93 -3.45
CA GLY A 33 -5.25 16.65 -3.85
C GLY A 33 -5.05 16.49 -5.36
N ILE A 34 -5.31 17.53 -6.15
CA ILE A 34 -5.32 17.43 -7.61
C ILE A 34 -3.91 17.57 -8.17
N VAL A 35 -3.50 16.59 -8.97
CA VAL A 35 -2.31 16.66 -9.83
C VAL A 35 -2.76 16.78 -11.29
N SER A 36 -2.25 17.78 -11.98
CA SER A 36 -2.68 18.03 -13.36
C SER A 36 -2.19 16.95 -14.32
N LYS A 37 -3.01 16.66 -15.32
CA LYS A 37 -2.62 15.79 -16.44
C LYS A 37 -1.35 16.27 -17.15
N ALA A 38 -1.10 17.58 -17.16
CA ALA A 38 0.10 18.13 -17.75
C ALA A 38 1.36 17.71 -16.98
N ALA A 39 1.31 17.72 -15.65
CA ALA A 39 2.41 17.27 -14.80
C ALA A 39 2.65 15.76 -14.96
N LEU A 40 1.59 14.92 -14.92
CA LEU A 40 1.71 13.48 -15.08
C LEU A 40 2.20 13.09 -16.48
N ASN A 41 1.71 13.74 -17.53
CA ASN A 41 2.20 13.48 -18.89
C ASN A 41 3.64 14.00 -19.12
N ALA A 42 4.11 15.00 -18.37
CA ALA A 42 5.51 15.43 -18.40
C ALA A 42 6.47 14.37 -17.81
N LEU A 43 5.98 13.47 -16.95
CA LEU A 43 6.73 12.34 -16.43
C LEU A 43 6.81 11.18 -17.43
N LYS A 44 5.79 11.00 -18.28
CA LYS A 44 5.59 9.80 -19.08
C LYS A 44 6.85 9.32 -19.81
N GLY A 45 7.22 8.07 -19.55
CA GLY A 45 8.35 7.38 -20.19
C GLY A 45 9.74 7.85 -19.74
N ARG A 46 9.82 8.75 -18.75
CA ARG A 46 11.09 9.28 -18.23
C ARG A 46 11.48 8.59 -16.94
N ASP A 47 12.76 8.41 -16.72
CA ASP A 47 13.28 7.96 -15.42
C ASP A 47 13.43 9.14 -14.45
N VAL A 48 12.32 9.82 -14.20
CA VAL A 48 12.18 10.90 -13.22
C VAL A 48 11.10 10.51 -12.24
N SER A 49 11.34 10.68 -10.95
CA SER A 49 10.36 10.38 -9.92
C SER A 49 9.75 11.66 -9.36
N LEU A 50 8.42 11.74 -9.40
CA LEU A 50 7.66 12.78 -8.69
C LEU A 50 7.39 12.31 -7.27
N VAL A 51 7.85 13.07 -6.28
CA VAL A 51 7.64 12.82 -4.86
C VAL A 51 6.71 13.88 -4.30
N LEU A 52 5.48 13.50 -3.94
CA LEU A 52 4.46 14.41 -3.43
C LEU A 52 4.18 14.14 -1.96
N SER A 53 4.61 15.03 -1.08
CA SER A 53 4.33 14.95 0.35
C SER A 53 2.88 15.28 0.66
N ILE A 54 2.24 14.48 1.51
CA ILE A 54 0.89 14.69 2.03
C ILE A 54 1.03 15.01 3.52
N ALA A 55 1.25 16.31 3.83
CA ALA A 55 1.72 16.76 5.14
C ALA A 55 0.79 16.34 6.29
N ASP A 56 -0.52 16.47 6.11
CA ASP A 56 -1.54 16.20 7.14
C ASP A 56 -1.75 14.69 7.40
N GLN A 57 -1.17 13.82 6.57
CA GLN A 57 -1.35 12.36 6.63
C GLN A 57 -0.06 11.60 6.95
N ASN A 58 1.08 12.30 7.12
CA ASN A 58 2.38 11.67 7.26
C ASN A 58 2.61 10.58 6.19
N ALA A 59 2.31 10.91 4.95
CA ALA A 59 2.41 10.04 3.80
C ALA A 59 3.00 10.80 2.62
N LYS A 60 3.48 10.07 1.63
CA LYS A 60 3.92 10.65 0.34
C LYS A 60 3.70 9.68 -0.80
N TRP A 61 3.38 10.24 -1.96
CA TRP A 61 3.42 9.54 -3.23
C TRP A 61 4.81 9.58 -3.84
N ILE A 62 5.22 8.47 -4.46
CA ILE A 62 6.41 8.37 -5.29
C ILE A 62 5.98 7.75 -6.62
N ILE A 63 5.98 8.56 -7.68
CA ILE A 63 5.52 8.15 -9.01
C ILE A 63 6.70 8.28 -9.98
N ASN A 64 7.23 7.15 -10.47
CA ASN A 64 8.27 7.17 -11.49
C ASN A 64 7.63 7.24 -12.89
N GLY A 65 8.14 8.11 -13.73
CA GLY A 65 7.58 8.36 -15.06
C GLY A 65 7.60 7.15 -16.00
N THR A 66 8.47 6.16 -15.75
CA THR A 66 8.49 4.90 -16.53
C THR A 66 7.21 4.08 -16.35
N SER A 67 6.47 4.29 -15.24
CA SER A 67 5.19 3.64 -14.97
C SER A 67 3.98 4.42 -15.50
N VAL A 68 4.19 5.66 -15.96
CA VAL A 68 3.10 6.55 -16.36
C VAL A 68 2.72 6.31 -17.82
N ASN A 69 1.42 6.04 -18.05
CA ASN A 69 0.79 6.00 -19.37
C ASN A 69 0.14 7.34 -19.70
N ASP A 70 -0.57 7.43 -20.85
CA ASP A 70 -1.30 8.64 -21.21
C ASP A 70 -2.40 8.95 -20.20
N VAL A 71 -2.34 10.14 -19.61
CA VAL A 71 -3.31 10.64 -18.65
C VAL A 71 -4.21 11.66 -19.36
N SER A 72 -5.52 11.37 -19.42
CA SER A 72 -6.51 12.21 -20.12
C SER A 72 -7.01 13.38 -19.27
N ASP A 73 -7.05 13.19 -17.96
CA ASP A 73 -7.66 14.10 -17.00
C ASP A 73 -6.75 14.36 -15.79
N ASP A 74 -7.05 15.40 -15.04
CA ASP A 74 -6.41 15.66 -13.75
C ASP A 74 -6.77 14.54 -12.77
N VAL A 75 -5.81 14.14 -11.92
CA VAL A 75 -5.98 13.02 -10.99
C VAL A 75 -5.99 13.53 -9.55
N ASN A 76 -6.99 13.12 -8.78
CA ASN A 76 -7.01 13.39 -7.35
C ASN A 76 -6.21 12.32 -6.59
N LEU A 77 -5.06 12.70 -6.05
CA LEU A 77 -4.14 11.86 -5.28
C LEU A 77 -4.24 12.11 -3.77
N SER A 78 -5.32 12.79 -3.30
CA SER A 78 -5.51 12.93 -1.86
C SER A 78 -5.66 11.57 -1.19
N VAL A 79 -5.08 11.46 -0.01
CA VAL A 79 -5.16 10.28 0.84
C VAL A 79 -5.59 10.73 2.22
N THR A 80 -6.53 10.02 2.82
CA THR A 80 -6.96 10.22 4.21
C THR A 80 -6.71 8.94 4.99
N ARG A 81 -6.02 9.06 6.12
CA ARG A 81 -5.77 7.97 7.07
C ARG A 81 -6.59 8.24 8.34
N SER A 82 -7.28 7.25 8.83
CA SER A 82 -8.12 7.35 10.02
C SER A 82 -8.20 6.02 10.77
N SER A 83 -8.73 6.04 11.99
CA SER A 83 -9.06 4.81 12.70
C SER A 83 -10.11 4.01 11.93
N VAL A 84 -9.98 2.67 11.94
CA VAL A 84 -10.96 1.79 11.27
C VAL A 84 -12.32 1.91 11.93
N ASP A 85 -13.34 2.20 11.13
CA ASP A 85 -14.74 2.13 11.55
C ASP A 85 -15.21 0.66 11.50
N THR A 86 -15.18 0.00 12.64
CA THR A 86 -15.59 -1.41 12.78
C THR A 86 -17.10 -1.61 12.63
N GLY A 87 -17.90 -0.53 12.62
CA GLY A 87 -19.33 -0.56 12.33
C GLY A 87 -19.65 -0.55 10.83
N ASN A 88 -18.66 -0.37 9.97
CA ASN A 88 -18.83 -0.40 8.52
C ASN A 88 -18.95 -1.85 8.03
N ILE A 89 -20.05 -2.16 7.35
CA ILE A 89 -20.39 -3.50 6.85
C ILE A 89 -19.29 -4.07 5.92
N SER A 90 -18.59 -3.24 5.16
CA SER A 90 -17.50 -3.65 4.28
C SER A 90 -16.32 -4.29 5.04
N TYR A 91 -16.13 -3.94 6.32
CA TYR A 91 -15.06 -4.49 7.15
C TYR A 91 -15.51 -5.64 8.06
N ASP A 92 -16.77 -6.00 8.07
CA ASP A 92 -17.32 -7.00 9.01
C ASP A 92 -16.68 -8.38 8.83
N LYS A 93 -16.34 -8.75 7.59
CA LYS A 93 -15.66 -10.02 7.27
C LYS A 93 -14.24 -10.12 7.81
N ILE A 94 -13.56 -8.99 8.00
CA ILE A 94 -12.18 -8.94 8.51
C ILE A 94 -12.11 -8.45 9.96
N SER A 95 -13.23 -7.98 10.52
CA SER A 95 -13.30 -7.31 11.83
C SER A 95 -12.76 -8.12 13.00
N LYS A 96 -12.95 -9.45 12.99
CA LYS A 96 -12.46 -10.34 14.06
C LYS A 96 -10.93 -10.35 14.14
N LEU A 97 -10.25 -10.27 13.00
CA LEU A 97 -8.78 -10.24 12.94
C LEU A 97 -8.25 -8.82 13.14
N LEU A 98 -9.00 -7.80 12.71
CA LEU A 98 -8.68 -6.40 13.01
C LEU A 98 -8.65 -6.13 14.52
N SER A 99 -9.53 -6.75 15.30
CA SER A 99 -9.58 -6.55 16.76
C SER A 99 -8.32 -7.01 17.50
N LYS A 100 -7.48 -7.83 16.86
CA LYS A 100 -6.22 -8.35 17.41
C LYS A 100 -4.98 -7.64 16.89
N ARG A 101 -5.12 -6.77 15.88
CA ARG A 101 -4.01 -6.11 15.21
C ARG A 101 -4.23 -4.61 15.19
N GLN A 102 -3.14 -3.86 15.14
CA GLN A 102 -3.22 -2.44 14.82
C GLN A 102 -3.61 -2.28 13.35
N ALA A 103 -4.55 -1.39 13.09
CA ALA A 103 -5.03 -1.14 11.74
C ALA A 103 -5.51 0.31 11.59
N GLU A 104 -5.45 0.81 10.37
CA GLU A 104 -6.01 2.10 10.00
C GLU A 104 -6.74 2.00 8.66
N GLN A 105 -7.78 2.80 8.53
CA GLN A 105 -8.49 2.96 7.26
C GLN A 105 -7.71 3.92 6.37
N ILE A 106 -7.65 3.61 5.09
CA ILE A 106 -7.12 4.47 4.05
C ILE A 106 -8.20 4.75 3.02
N ALA A 107 -8.42 6.03 2.71
CA ALA A 107 -9.34 6.47 1.68
C ALA A 107 -8.62 7.35 0.68
N PHE A 108 -8.94 7.17 -0.60
CA PHE A 108 -8.35 7.89 -1.71
C PHE A 108 -9.37 8.88 -2.31
N GLY A 109 -8.88 10.00 -2.82
CA GLY A 109 -9.71 11.02 -3.46
C GLY A 109 -10.26 10.64 -4.83
N ASN A 110 -9.73 9.58 -5.44
CA ASN A 110 -10.21 8.99 -6.68
C ASN A 110 -10.30 7.48 -6.49
N SER A 111 -11.45 6.90 -6.79
CA SER A 111 -11.70 5.46 -6.69
C SER A 111 -11.36 4.67 -7.96
N ASP A 112 -11.00 5.36 -9.04
CA ASP A 112 -10.73 4.70 -10.32
C ASP A 112 -9.32 4.12 -10.39
N LYS A 113 -9.09 3.28 -11.41
CA LYS A 113 -7.76 2.81 -11.76
C LYS A 113 -6.91 3.97 -12.27
N PHE A 114 -5.68 4.08 -11.75
CA PHE A 114 -4.72 5.08 -12.22
C PHE A 114 -4.08 4.68 -13.55
N ASN A 115 -3.71 5.68 -14.35
CA ASN A 115 -2.91 5.47 -15.57
C ASN A 115 -1.40 5.39 -15.25
N PHE A 116 -1.06 5.01 -14.04
CA PHE A 116 0.31 4.80 -13.56
C PHE A 116 0.30 3.82 -12.39
N THR A 117 1.47 3.28 -12.09
CA THR A 117 1.72 2.60 -10.82
C THR A 117 2.62 3.48 -9.98
N GLY A 118 2.15 3.86 -8.79
CA GLY A 118 2.90 4.66 -7.82
C GLY A 118 3.22 3.87 -6.57
N LYS A 119 4.10 4.42 -5.74
CA LYS A 119 4.30 3.95 -4.36
C LYS A 119 3.68 4.96 -3.42
N LEU A 120 2.86 4.48 -2.50
CA LEU A 120 2.37 5.26 -1.36
C LEU A 120 3.20 4.86 -0.14
N GLU A 121 4.08 5.74 0.29
CA GLU A 121 4.82 5.58 1.55
C GLU A 121 4.03 6.22 2.68
N VAL A 122 3.85 5.48 3.77
CA VAL A 122 3.15 5.93 4.98
C VAL A 122 4.06 5.80 6.20
N SER A 123 3.97 6.77 7.12
CA SER A 123 4.70 6.68 8.39
C SER A 123 4.13 5.57 9.26
N THR A 124 5.02 4.80 9.86
CA THR A 124 4.74 3.73 10.83
C THR A 124 5.28 4.06 12.22
N SER A 125 5.54 5.34 12.49
CA SER A 125 6.01 5.79 13.79
C SER A 125 5.08 5.35 14.92
N GLY A 126 5.62 4.71 15.94
CA GLY A 126 4.86 4.20 17.09
C GLY A 126 4.35 2.76 16.97
N LEU A 127 4.63 2.07 15.86
CA LEU A 127 4.30 0.66 15.65
C LEU A 127 5.44 -0.26 16.15
N GLY A 128 5.75 -0.21 17.44
CA GLY A 128 6.84 -1.00 18.01
C GLY A 128 6.62 -2.51 17.89
N GLY A 129 7.65 -3.25 17.44
CA GLY A 129 7.63 -4.72 17.38
C GLY A 129 6.85 -5.31 16.20
N GLN A 130 6.43 -4.48 15.25
CA GLN A 130 5.78 -4.92 14.02
C GLN A 130 6.72 -4.72 12.84
N ASP A 131 6.82 -5.70 11.97
CA ASP A 131 7.75 -5.70 10.84
C ASP A 131 7.06 -5.82 9.48
N LYS A 132 5.74 -6.03 9.48
CA LYS A 132 4.92 -6.16 8.27
C LYS A 132 3.69 -5.27 8.30
N ALA A 133 3.40 -4.67 7.17
CA ALA A 133 2.14 -4.00 6.87
C ALA A 133 1.44 -4.68 5.69
N VAL A 134 0.14 -4.89 5.80
CA VAL A 134 -0.71 -5.54 4.79
C VAL A 134 -1.75 -4.55 4.32
N LEU A 135 -1.87 -4.32 3.02
CA LEU A 135 -2.90 -3.51 2.41
C LEU A 135 -4.01 -4.41 1.85
N ILE A 136 -5.22 -4.15 2.31
CA ILE A 136 -6.44 -4.77 1.81
C ILE A 136 -7.31 -3.66 1.26
N GLN A 137 -7.69 -3.75 0.00
CA GLN A 137 -8.53 -2.75 -0.67
C GLN A 137 -9.88 -3.34 -1.08
N LYS A 138 -10.84 -2.47 -1.31
CA LYS A 138 -12.08 -2.85 -1.96
C LYS A 138 -11.81 -3.17 -3.43
N SER A 139 -12.47 -4.19 -3.94
CA SER A 139 -12.53 -4.45 -5.38
C SER A 139 -13.71 -3.73 -6.02
N ASP A 140 -13.80 -3.76 -7.35
CA ASP A 140 -14.95 -3.21 -8.12
C ASP A 140 -16.28 -3.82 -7.69
N SER A 141 -16.27 -5.02 -7.12
CA SER A 141 -17.46 -5.71 -6.58
C SER A 141 -17.72 -5.40 -5.10
N ASP A 142 -17.06 -4.40 -4.52
CA ASP A 142 -17.14 -3.98 -3.12
C ASP A 142 -16.73 -5.07 -2.10
N ASN A 143 -16.01 -6.10 -2.55
CA ASN A 143 -15.40 -7.08 -1.67
C ASN A 143 -14.02 -6.58 -1.21
N MET A 144 -13.62 -7.00 -0.01
CA MET A 144 -12.26 -6.75 0.47
C MET A 144 -11.32 -7.81 -0.10
N GLU A 145 -10.25 -7.37 -0.73
CA GLU A 145 -9.24 -8.22 -1.36
C GLU A 145 -7.84 -7.86 -0.86
N TYR A 146 -7.00 -8.87 -0.65
CA TYR A 146 -5.59 -8.67 -0.39
C TYR A 146 -4.94 -8.04 -1.63
N THR A 147 -4.30 -6.90 -1.45
CA THR A 147 -3.69 -6.16 -2.56
C THR A 147 -2.18 -6.37 -2.58
N ASN A 148 -1.52 -5.99 -1.51
CA ASN A 148 -0.09 -6.25 -1.35
C ASN A 148 0.33 -6.10 0.11
N SER A 149 1.57 -6.53 0.39
CA SER A 149 2.20 -6.34 1.69
C SER A 149 3.56 -5.67 1.54
N ALA A 150 4.00 -5.06 2.62
CA ALA A 150 5.27 -4.36 2.64
C ALA A 150 5.99 -4.52 3.98
N LYS A 151 7.32 -4.57 3.92
CA LYS A 151 8.15 -4.56 5.12
C LYS A 151 8.10 -3.20 5.78
N ILE A 152 8.00 -3.18 7.10
CA ILE A 152 8.14 -1.96 7.90
C ILE A 152 9.64 -1.72 8.11
N ASN A 153 10.12 -0.58 7.62
CA ASN A 153 11.50 -0.15 7.78
C ASN A 153 11.53 1.07 8.70
N ASP A 154 12.16 0.96 9.86
CA ASP A 154 12.34 2.01 10.88
C ASP A 154 11.08 2.84 11.18
N ALA A 155 10.71 3.76 10.30
CA ALA A 155 9.64 4.72 10.52
C ALA A 155 8.61 4.78 9.36
N SER A 156 8.73 3.96 8.33
CA SER A 156 7.81 3.97 7.18
C SER A 156 7.66 2.61 6.51
N THR A 157 6.60 2.48 5.75
CA THR A 157 6.36 1.37 4.82
C THR A 157 5.80 1.92 3.51
N ALA A 158 5.99 1.22 2.40
CA ALA A 158 5.54 1.69 1.10
C ALA A 158 4.78 0.60 0.34
N PHE A 159 3.58 0.92 -0.10
CA PHE A 159 2.72 0.06 -0.90
C PHE A 159 2.76 0.44 -2.37
N THR A 160 2.68 -0.53 -3.24
CA THR A 160 2.48 -0.32 -4.68
C THR A 160 0.99 -0.11 -4.94
N ILE A 161 0.63 1.01 -5.56
CA ILE A 161 -0.76 1.44 -5.78
C ILE A 161 -0.96 1.72 -7.27
N ASP A 162 -1.99 1.13 -7.86
CA ASP A 162 -2.41 1.36 -9.25
C ASP A 162 -3.90 1.77 -9.38
N ASN A 163 -4.59 1.86 -8.24
CA ASN A 163 -6.00 2.29 -8.15
C ASN A 163 -6.23 3.06 -6.86
N GLY A 164 -7.34 3.79 -6.79
CA GLY A 164 -7.73 4.57 -5.63
C GLY A 164 -8.85 3.96 -4.80
N HIS A 165 -8.99 2.64 -4.79
CA HIS A 165 -9.98 1.98 -3.97
C HIS A 165 -9.65 2.11 -2.48
N ASP A 166 -10.63 2.48 -1.70
CA ASP A 166 -10.51 2.55 -0.25
C ASP A 166 -10.14 1.20 0.35
N GLY A 167 -9.43 1.24 1.47
CA GLY A 167 -8.94 0.02 2.09
C GLY A 167 -8.59 0.16 3.56
N VAL A 168 -7.87 -0.85 4.04
CA VAL A 168 -7.33 -0.93 5.40
C VAL A 168 -5.87 -1.34 5.32
N ILE A 169 -5.02 -0.64 6.06
CA ILE A 169 -3.65 -1.06 6.33
C ILE A 169 -3.66 -1.75 7.69
N ILE A 170 -3.14 -2.96 7.74
CA ILE A 170 -3.07 -3.81 8.94
C ILE A 170 -1.60 -4.07 9.26
N TYR A 171 -1.22 -3.85 10.50
CA TYR A 171 0.15 -3.99 10.98
C TYR A 171 0.31 -5.25 11.85
N GLY A 172 1.43 -5.94 11.72
CA GLY A 172 1.71 -7.16 12.49
C GLY A 172 3.11 -7.70 12.28
N ILE A 173 3.29 -8.95 12.70
CA ILE A 173 4.52 -9.70 12.55
C ILE A 173 4.41 -10.57 11.29
N ASN A 174 5.45 -10.55 10.44
CA ASN A 174 5.49 -11.37 9.24
C ASN A 174 5.44 -12.87 9.62
N GLY A 175 4.50 -13.61 9.02
CA GLY A 175 4.28 -15.03 9.31
C GLY A 175 3.34 -15.33 10.49
N ASP A 176 2.95 -14.33 11.31
CA ASP A 176 1.96 -14.51 12.36
C ASP A 176 0.54 -14.45 11.77
N THR A 177 0.05 -15.56 11.24
CA THR A 177 -1.26 -15.62 10.56
C THR A 177 -2.43 -15.58 11.52
N ASN A 178 -2.26 -16.14 12.72
CA ASN A 178 -3.32 -16.28 13.72
C ASN A 178 -3.42 -15.10 14.71
N ALA A 179 -2.53 -14.11 14.62
CA ALA A 179 -2.45 -12.92 15.46
C ALA A 179 -2.27 -13.22 16.96
N ASP A 180 -1.40 -14.18 17.29
CA ASP A 180 -1.05 -14.48 18.69
C ASP A 180 0.34 -13.93 19.10
N SER A 181 0.96 -13.16 18.21
CA SER A 181 2.28 -12.51 18.35
C SER A 181 3.43 -13.51 18.44
N LYS A 182 3.26 -14.69 17.85
CA LYS A 182 4.29 -15.71 17.73
C LYS A 182 4.31 -16.23 16.31
N ILE A 183 5.47 -16.72 15.90
CA ILE A 183 5.63 -17.49 14.67
C ILE A 183 5.90 -18.92 15.08
N ASP A 184 4.92 -19.79 14.91
CA ASP A 184 5.06 -21.20 15.30
C ASP A 184 4.37 -22.15 14.31
N ILE A 185 4.34 -23.43 14.66
CA ILE A 185 3.77 -24.47 13.80
C ILE A 185 2.28 -24.25 13.45
N ARG A 186 1.54 -23.47 14.26
CA ARG A 186 0.12 -23.19 14.01
C ARG A 186 -0.04 -22.30 12.79
N ASP A 187 0.85 -21.34 12.60
CA ASP A 187 0.87 -20.44 11.45
C ASP A 187 1.22 -21.22 10.18
N ALA A 188 2.30 -21.99 10.20
CA ALA A 188 2.69 -22.85 9.08
C ALA A 188 1.58 -23.87 8.71
N MET A 189 0.80 -24.34 9.69
CA MET A 189 -0.35 -25.22 9.42
C MET A 189 -1.51 -24.51 8.73
N GLU A 190 -1.75 -23.22 9.02
CA GLU A 190 -2.74 -22.42 8.28
C GLU A 190 -2.30 -22.22 6.84
N CYS A 191 -1.05 -21.83 6.61
CA CYS A 191 -0.46 -21.71 5.28
C CYS A 191 -0.53 -23.06 4.51
N LEU A 192 -0.17 -24.19 5.15
CA LEU A 192 -0.24 -25.51 4.55
C LEU A 192 -1.66 -25.88 4.09
N ARG A 193 -2.69 -25.60 4.90
CA ARG A 193 -4.08 -25.89 4.55
C ARG A 193 -4.52 -25.11 3.31
N HIS A 194 -4.16 -23.83 3.24
CA HIS A 194 -4.44 -22.98 2.10
C HIS A 194 -3.71 -23.48 0.85
N VAL A 195 -2.41 -23.66 0.90
CA VAL A 195 -1.58 -24.08 -0.24
C VAL A 195 -1.99 -25.46 -0.77
N SER A 196 -2.47 -26.36 0.14
CA SER A 196 -2.96 -27.67 -0.26
C SER A 196 -4.42 -27.69 -0.78
N GLY A 197 -5.09 -26.52 -0.79
CA GLY A 197 -6.49 -26.39 -1.23
C GLY A 197 -7.50 -27.03 -0.26
N ARG A 198 -7.11 -27.30 0.98
CA ARG A 198 -8.00 -27.89 2.00
C ARG A 198 -8.88 -26.85 2.68
N GLU A 199 -8.41 -25.63 2.81
CA GLU A 199 -9.09 -24.53 3.47
C GLU A 199 -8.58 -23.20 2.90
N ASP A 200 -9.50 -22.32 2.51
CA ASP A 200 -9.13 -20.96 2.14
C ASP A 200 -8.98 -20.12 3.40
N ILE A 201 -7.82 -19.48 3.54
CA ILE A 201 -7.61 -18.49 4.59
C ILE A 201 -8.18 -17.14 4.16
N ASP A 202 -8.65 -16.34 5.12
CA ASP A 202 -9.19 -15.01 4.82
C ASP A 202 -8.10 -14.04 4.33
N VAL A 203 -8.53 -12.92 3.77
CA VAL A 203 -7.64 -11.93 3.12
C VAL A 203 -6.59 -11.32 4.07
N VAL A 204 -6.88 -11.23 5.38
CA VAL A 204 -5.91 -10.74 6.37
C VAL A 204 -4.82 -11.77 6.58
N LYS A 205 -5.21 -13.03 6.77
CA LYS A 205 -4.28 -14.15 6.92
C LYS A 205 -3.42 -14.33 5.67
N GLN A 206 -4.00 -14.19 4.47
CA GLN A 206 -3.24 -14.23 3.22
C GLN A 206 -2.09 -13.22 3.25
N GLY A 207 -2.38 -11.96 3.63
CA GLY A 207 -1.37 -10.93 3.73
C GLY A 207 -0.22 -11.28 4.70
N PHE A 208 -0.50 -11.96 5.83
CA PHE A 208 0.54 -12.35 6.78
C PHE A 208 1.24 -13.67 6.42
N ALA A 209 0.57 -14.57 5.69
CA ALA A 209 1.15 -15.81 5.18
C ALA A 209 2.06 -15.63 3.95
N ASP A 210 1.93 -14.53 3.21
CA ASP A 210 2.88 -14.15 2.16
C ASP A 210 4.17 -13.62 2.80
N VAL A 211 5.04 -14.52 3.25
CA VAL A 211 6.24 -14.17 4.01
C VAL A 211 7.41 -13.70 3.14
N ASN A 212 7.31 -13.88 1.84
CA ASN A 212 8.33 -13.48 0.87
C ASN A 212 8.02 -12.15 0.16
N PHE A 213 6.83 -11.57 0.38
CA PHE A 213 6.36 -10.31 -0.21
C PHE A 213 6.21 -10.36 -1.74
N ASP A 214 5.78 -11.50 -2.30
CA ASP A 214 5.53 -11.65 -3.74
C ASP A 214 4.03 -11.52 -4.10
N ASP A 215 3.20 -11.09 -3.13
CA ASP A 215 1.76 -10.89 -3.22
C ASP A 215 0.97 -12.18 -3.50
N LYS A 216 1.54 -13.32 -3.14
CA LYS A 216 0.92 -14.65 -3.27
C LYS A 216 1.19 -15.49 -2.03
N VAL A 217 0.25 -16.39 -1.71
CA VAL A 217 0.47 -17.42 -0.70
C VAL A 217 0.62 -18.76 -1.41
N ASN A 218 1.82 -19.32 -1.37
CA ASN A 218 2.17 -20.52 -2.11
C ASN A 218 3.18 -21.40 -1.35
N ILE A 219 3.68 -22.44 -2.01
CA ILE A 219 4.62 -23.39 -1.39
C ILE A 219 5.95 -22.73 -0.97
N GLN A 220 6.34 -21.62 -1.57
CA GLN A 220 7.59 -20.93 -1.21
C GLN A 220 7.47 -20.27 0.17
N ASP A 221 6.30 -19.71 0.48
CA ASP A 221 6.00 -19.13 1.79
C ASP A 221 5.99 -20.22 2.85
N LEU A 222 5.28 -21.32 2.60
CA LEU A 222 5.24 -22.46 3.51
C LEU A 222 6.65 -22.99 3.82
N ILE A 223 7.51 -23.10 2.82
CA ILE A 223 8.90 -23.58 3.04
C ILE A 223 9.66 -22.61 3.93
N LYS A 224 9.54 -21.30 3.71
CA LYS A 224 10.17 -20.27 4.55
C LYS A 224 9.63 -20.32 5.98
N GLU A 225 8.32 -20.40 6.17
CA GLU A 225 7.71 -20.54 7.50
C GLU A 225 8.23 -21.79 8.25
N ILE A 226 8.31 -22.94 7.56
CA ILE A 226 8.85 -24.16 8.16
C ILE A 226 10.32 -23.98 8.54
N HIS A 227 11.13 -23.28 7.75
CA HIS A 227 12.52 -23.01 8.08
C HIS A 227 12.66 -22.16 9.33
N VAL A 228 11.87 -21.09 9.46
CA VAL A 228 11.85 -20.24 10.65
C VAL A 228 11.37 -21.02 11.88
N VAL A 229 10.23 -21.72 11.79
CA VAL A 229 9.65 -22.50 12.89
C VAL A 229 10.57 -23.64 13.34
N SER A 230 11.34 -24.24 12.42
CA SER A 230 12.30 -25.30 12.75
C SER A 230 13.67 -24.80 13.22
N GLY A 231 13.86 -23.49 13.28
CA GLY A 231 15.14 -22.87 13.67
C GLY A 231 16.27 -23.06 12.65
N ARG A 232 15.94 -23.29 11.38
CA ARG A 232 16.91 -23.30 10.27
C ARG A 232 17.25 -21.91 9.77
N GLU A 233 16.31 -21.00 9.91
CA GLU A 233 16.44 -19.56 9.63
C GLU A 233 15.95 -18.79 10.85
N ASP A 234 16.59 -17.67 11.18
CA ASP A 234 16.22 -16.87 12.35
C ASP A 234 15.05 -15.94 12.07
N THR A 235 14.86 -15.53 10.80
CA THR A 235 13.83 -14.57 10.34
C THR A 235 13.45 -14.82 8.87
N PHE A 236 12.37 -14.13 8.42
CA PHE A 236 11.96 -14.08 7.01
C PHE A 236 12.75 -13.09 6.16
#